data_c272c2e435f5a944303794a2c6a456fd
#
_entry.id   c272c2e435f5a944303794a2c6a456fd
#
_cell.length_a   1.000
_cell.length_b   1.000
_cell.length_c   1.000
_cell.angle_alpha   90.00
_cell.angle_beta   90.00
_cell.angle_gamma   90.00
#
_symmetry.space_group_name_H-M   'P 1'
#
loop_
_entity.id
_entity.type
_entity.pdbx_description
1 polymer ?
#
loop_
_entity_poly.entity_id
_entity_poly.type
_entity_poly.pdbx_seq_one_letter_code
_entity_poly.pdbx_strand_id
1 'polypeptide(L)'
;LAEELEAQVQKSIQMGADLIVGGTRKEAFYEPTILANVTTEMPVFNEETFGPVASIITFKTLEEAIELSNQSEFGLGVSIFTQDIDFIKTKISAFNEGAVFINEMVKSDPRLPFGGIKKSGYGRELAEDGIKEFVNIKTVVINIL
;
A
#
# COMPACT_ATOMS: atom_id res chain seq x y z
N LEU A 1 -6.45 -14.59 -12.10
CA LEU A 1 -6.37 -14.00 -10.75
C LEU A 1 -6.24 -15.06 -9.64
N ALA A 2 -7.23 -15.98 -9.41
CA ALA A 2 -7.17 -16.94 -8.32
C ALA A 2 -6.02 -17.97 -8.47
N GLU A 3 -5.69 -18.35 -9.70
CA GLU A 3 -4.53 -19.23 -10.00
C GLU A 3 -3.20 -18.51 -9.79
N GLU A 4 -3.11 -17.27 -10.18
CA GLU A 4 -1.93 -16.42 -9.95
C GLU A 4 -1.69 -16.20 -8.46
N LEU A 5 -2.77 -15.89 -7.71
CA LEU A 5 -2.72 -15.76 -6.26
C LEU A 5 -2.25 -17.05 -5.58
N GLU A 6 -2.78 -18.20 -6.01
CA GLU A 6 -2.33 -19.52 -5.52
C GLU A 6 -0.83 -19.72 -5.79
N ALA A 7 -0.36 -19.40 -6.99
CA ALA A 7 1.05 -19.50 -7.33
C ALA A 7 1.95 -18.61 -6.46
N GLN A 8 1.54 -17.35 -6.21
CA GLN A 8 2.26 -16.42 -5.34
C GLN A 8 2.35 -16.96 -3.90
N VAL A 9 1.23 -17.44 -3.35
CA VAL A 9 1.18 -18.00 -1.99
C VAL A 9 2.03 -19.27 -1.89
N GLN A 10 1.85 -20.21 -2.79
CA GLN A 10 2.60 -21.47 -2.77
C GLN A 10 4.11 -21.25 -2.94
N LYS A 11 4.51 -20.31 -3.81
CA LYS A 11 5.91 -19.95 -3.97
C LYS A 11 6.48 -19.34 -2.69
N SER A 12 5.74 -18.49 -2.02
CA SER A 12 6.18 -17.86 -0.76
C SER A 12 6.30 -18.89 0.36
N ILE A 13 5.39 -19.88 0.44
CA ILE A 13 5.50 -21.02 1.38
C ILE A 13 6.77 -21.83 1.09
N GLN A 14 7.07 -22.14 -0.19
CA GLN A 14 8.29 -22.85 -0.58
C GLN A 14 9.56 -22.07 -0.21
N MET A 15 9.50 -20.76 -0.15
CA MET A 15 10.59 -19.86 0.28
C MET A 15 10.69 -19.71 1.80
N GLY A 16 9.77 -20.32 2.56
CA GLY A 16 9.83 -20.34 4.01
C GLY A 16 8.77 -19.52 4.75
N ALA A 17 7.76 -18.99 4.05
CA ALA A 17 6.61 -18.38 4.73
C ALA A 17 5.78 -19.46 5.44
N ASP A 18 5.28 -19.14 6.63
CA ASP A 18 4.41 -20.02 7.41
C ASP A 18 2.95 -19.77 7.03
N LEU A 19 2.26 -20.79 6.56
CA LEU A 19 0.82 -20.77 6.34
C LEU A 19 0.10 -20.91 7.69
N ILE A 20 -0.54 -19.83 8.14
CA ILE A 20 -1.28 -19.84 9.43
C ILE A 20 -2.72 -20.32 9.24
N VAL A 21 -3.37 -19.89 8.15
CA VAL A 21 -4.75 -20.28 7.83
C VAL A 21 -5.01 -20.12 6.34
N GLY A 22 -5.95 -20.89 5.79
CA GLY A 22 -6.37 -20.80 4.40
C GLY A 22 -5.42 -21.50 3.42
N GLY A 23 -5.15 -20.86 2.30
CA GLY A 23 -4.21 -21.35 1.27
C GLY A 23 -4.81 -22.34 0.27
N THR A 24 -6.13 -22.54 0.30
CA THR A 24 -6.83 -23.48 -0.60
C THR A 24 -7.64 -22.72 -1.65
N ARG A 25 -7.51 -23.16 -2.89
CA ARG A 25 -8.31 -22.67 -4.01
C ARG A 25 -9.32 -23.70 -4.50
N LYS A 26 -10.51 -23.24 -4.84
CA LYS A 26 -11.50 -24.03 -5.57
C LYS A 26 -12.06 -23.18 -6.73
N GLU A 27 -11.61 -23.47 -7.93
CA GLU A 27 -11.92 -22.67 -9.12
C GLU A 27 -11.54 -21.19 -8.97
N ALA A 28 -12.50 -20.27 -9.00
CA ALA A 28 -12.29 -18.84 -8.79
C ALA A 28 -12.33 -18.42 -7.31
N PHE A 29 -12.74 -19.31 -6.42
CA PHE A 29 -12.76 -19.07 -4.99
C PHE A 29 -11.38 -19.34 -4.38
N TYR A 30 -10.88 -18.40 -3.57
CA TYR A 30 -9.68 -18.56 -2.77
C TYR A 30 -10.01 -18.30 -1.30
N GLU A 31 -9.59 -19.19 -0.41
CA GLU A 31 -9.85 -19.02 1.04
C GLU A 31 -9.11 -17.82 1.60
N PRO A 32 -9.70 -17.08 2.56
CA PRO A 32 -8.97 -16.08 3.34
C PRO A 32 -7.71 -16.69 3.95
N THR A 33 -6.57 -16.12 3.62
CA THR A 33 -5.25 -16.70 3.89
C THR A 33 -4.37 -15.74 4.68
N ILE A 34 -3.67 -16.26 5.67
CA ILE A 34 -2.66 -15.51 6.43
C ILE A 34 -1.34 -16.25 6.32
N LEU A 35 -0.31 -15.52 5.90
CA LEU A 35 1.08 -15.95 5.89
C LEU A 35 1.88 -15.18 6.94
N ALA A 36 2.71 -15.87 7.71
CA ALA A 36 3.66 -15.27 8.63
C ALA A 36 5.11 -15.55 8.18
N ASN A 37 6.08 -14.94 8.84
CA ASN A 37 7.51 -15.03 8.49
C ASN A 37 7.79 -14.70 7.02
N VAL A 38 7.01 -13.77 6.45
CA VAL A 38 7.21 -13.29 5.08
C VAL A 38 8.45 -12.43 5.02
N THR A 39 9.25 -12.60 3.96
CA THR A 39 10.44 -11.78 3.68
C THR A 39 10.25 -10.94 2.42
N THR A 40 11.10 -9.96 2.23
CA THR A 40 11.04 -9.02 1.10
C THR A 40 11.30 -9.66 -0.28
N GLU A 41 11.88 -10.87 -0.32
CA GLU A 41 12.14 -11.62 -1.56
C GLU A 41 10.94 -12.46 -2.02
N MET A 42 9.92 -12.60 -1.17
CA MET A 42 8.77 -13.47 -1.47
C MET A 42 7.76 -12.78 -2.39
N PRO A 43 7.12 -13.52 -3.32
CA PRO A 43 6.11 -12.95 -4.22
C PRO A 43 4.99 -12.20 -3.51
N VAL A 44 4.48 -12.71 -2.39
CA VAL A 44 3.41 -12.06 -1.61
C VAL A 44 3.81 -10.73 -0.96
N PHE A 45 5.10 -10.35 -1.01
CA PHE A 45 5.59 -9.02 -0.66
C PHE A 45 5.82 -8.15 -1.90
N ASN A 46 6.45 -8.72 -2.94
CA ASN A 46 6.92 -7.95 -4.09
C ASN A 46 5.85 -7.74 -5.18
N GLU A 47 4.85 -8.63 -5.23
CA GLU A 47 3.81 -8.59 -6.24
C GLU A 47 2.47 -8.18 -5.60
N GLU A 48 1.57 -7.62 -6.41
CA GLU A 48 0.23 -7.31 -5.96
C GLU A 48 -0.60 -8.59 -5.82
N THR A 49 -1.07 -8.87 -4.60
CA THR A 49 -1.93 -10.03 -4.32
C THR A 49 -3.39 -9.64 -4.48
N PHE A 50 -3.96 -9.89 -5.66
CA PHE A 50 -5.39 -9.62 -5.92
C PHE A 50 -6.28 -10.71 -5.32
N GLY A 51 -6.47 -10.67 -3.99
CA GLY A 51 -7.33 -11.60 -3.28
C GLY A 51 -7.18 -11.54 -1.76
N PRO A 52 -7.87 -12.43 -1.03
CA PRO A 52 -7.96 -12.39 0.42
C PRO A 52 -6.71 -12.97 1.10
N VAL A 53 -5.54 -12.39 0.84
CA VAL A 53 -4.26 -12.81 1.44
C VAL A 53 -3.70 -11.67 2.27
N ALA A 54 -3.31 -11.96 3.51
CA ALA A 54 -2.59 -11.06 4.39
C ALA A 54 -1.20 -11.64 4.72
N SER A 55 -0.16 -10.86 4.43
CA SER A 55 1.24 -11.20 4.73
C SER A 55 1.70 -10.48 5.99
N ILE A 56 2.24 -11.23 6.96
CA ILE A 56 2.74 -10.70 8.23
C ILE A 56 4.27 -10.70 8.19
N ILE A 57 4.83 -9.52 8.36
CA ILE A 57 6.27 -9.29 8.49
C ILE A 57 6.51 -8.67 9.87
N THR A 58 7.45 -9.19 10.62
CA THR A 58 7.83 -8.65 11.92
C THR A 58 9.00 -7.70 11.78
N PHE A 59 9.01 -6.65 12.57
CA PHE A 59 10.11 -5.69 12.66
C PHE A 59 10.48 -5.43 14.12
N LYS A 60 11.68 -4.93 14.38
CA LYS A 60 12.19 -4.65 15.73
C LYS A 60 12.18 -3.17 16.08
N THR A 61 12.29 -2.30 15.08
CA THR A 61 12.32 -0.85 15.24
C THR A 61 11.37 -0.17 14.26
N LEU A 62 10.96 1.04 14.56
CA LEU A 62 10.14 1.83 13.64
C LEU A 62 10.89 2.13 12.34
N GLU A 63 12.17 2.36 12.41
CA GLU A 63 13.01 2.60 11.23
C GLU A 63 12.98 1.39 10.29
N GLU A 64 13.08 0.18 10.80
CA GLU A 64 12.93 -1.05 10.01
C GLU A 64 11.53 -1.16 9.40
N ALA A 65 10.46 -0.83 10.15
CA ALA A 65 9.11 -0.82 9.61
C ALA A 65 8.93 0.17 8.46
N ILE A 66 9.52 1.37 8.57
CA ILE A 66 9.50 2.39 7.52
C ILE A 66 10.28 1.92 6.29
N GLU A 67 11.44 1.31 6.47
CA GLU A 67 12.23 0.75 5.39
C GLU A 67 11.47 -0.36 4.65
N LEU A 68 10.85 -1.29 5.37
CA LEU A 68 10.02 -2.36 4.80
C LEU A 68 8.84 -1.80 4.01
N SER A 69 8.12 -0.81 4.55
CA SER A 69 7.02 -0.15 3.84
C SER A 69 7.51 0.51 2.55
N ASN A 70 8.62 1.22 2.62
CA ASN A 70 9.19 1.93 1.48
C ASN A 70 9.84 1.02 0.41
N GLN A 71 10.19 -0.23 0.73
CA GLN A 71 10.72 -1.20 -0.24
C GLN A 71 9.67 -1.67 -1.25
N SER A 72 8.38 -1.66 -0.87
CA SER A 72 7.31 -2.04 -1.79
C SER A 72 7.35 -1.21 -3.07
N GLU A 73 7.12 -1.85 -4.21
CA GLU A 73 6.94 -1.16 -5.51
C GLU A 73 5.59 -0.45 -5.62
N PHE A 74 4.73 -0.59 -4.64
CA PHE A 74 3.43 0.07 -4.51
C PHE A 74 3.49 1.16 -3.44
N GLY A 75 2.48 2.03 -3.42
CA GLY A 75 2.44 3.12 -2.45
C GLY A 75 1.11 3.88 -2.51
N LEU A 76 -0.02 3.17 -2.36
CA LEU A 76 -1.32 3.82 -2.31
C LEU A 76 -1.53 4.52 -0.96
N GLY A 77 -1.36 3.77 0.12
CA GLY A 77 -1.52 4.31 1.46
C GLY A 77 -1.04 3.35 2.53
N VAL A 78 -0.70 3.89 3.69
CA VAL A 78 -0.28 3.14 4.87
C VAL A 78 -1.20 3.46 6.05
N SER A 79 -1.56 2.42 6.81
CA SER A 79 -2.27 2.54 8.09
C SER A 79 -1.32 2.21 9.23
N ILE A 80 -1.19 3.11 10.20
CA ILE A 80 -0.30 2.98 11.35
C ILE A 80 -1.15 2.97 12.61
N PHE A 81 -1.13 1.87 13.35
CA PHE A 81 -1.85 1.74 14.63
C PHE A 81 -0.87 1.89 15.79
N THR A 82 -1.03 2.94 16.58
CA THR A 82 -0.13 3.28 17.70
C THR A 82 -0.85 4.07 18.78
N GLN A 83 -0.34 3.98 20.01
CA GLN A 83 -0.76 4.85 21.11
C GLN A 83 0.07 6.12 21.19
N ASP A 84 1.29 6.12 20.63
CA ASP A 84 2.20 7.27 20.64
C ASP A 84 1.99 8.14 19.38
N ILE A 85 0.88 8.90 19.41
CA ILE A 85 0.48 9.77 18.30
C ILE A 85 1.49 10.90 18.07
N ASP A 86 2.03 11.48 19.12
CA ASP A 86 2.94 12.63 18.99
C ASP A 86 4.29 12.22 18.41
N PHE A 87 4.78 11.06 18.80
CA PHE A 87 5.99 10.51 18.21
C PHE A 87 5.81 10.17 16.73
N ILE A 88 4.73 9.45 16.37
CA ILE A 88 4.53 9.06 14.96
C ILE A 88 4.33 10.26 14.04
N LYS A 89 3.72 11.36 14.50
CA LYS A 89 3.61 12.60 13.71
C LYS A 89 4.95 13.13 13.24
N THR A 90 6.02 12.95 14.03
CA THR A 90 7.38 13.37 13.67
C THR A 90 8.00 12.52 12.57
N LYS A 91 7.42 11.35 12.29
CA LYS A 91 7.92 10.36 11.33
C LYS A 91 7.10 10.26 10.04
N ILE A 92 5.98 10.96 9.92
CA ILE A 92 5.07 10.86 8.76
C ILE A 92 5.81 11.07 7.44
N SER A 93 6.72 12.05 7.37
CA SER A 93 7.47 12.36 6.16
C SER A 93 8.45 11.25 5.70
N ALA A 94 8.71 10.25 6.54
CA ALA A 94 9.55 9.11 6.19
C ALA A 94 8.77 8.01 5.46
N PHE A 95 7.45 8.04 5.50
CA PHE A 95 6.59 7.15 4.72
C PHE A 95 6.33 7.76 3.34
N ASN A 96 6.64 7.03 2.28
CA ASN A 96 6.56 7.52 0.91
C ASN A 96 5.19 7.35 0.25
N GLU A 97 4.28 6.65 0.88
CA GLU A 97 2.96 6.35 0.34
C GLU A 97 2.15 7.63 0.06
N GLY A 98 1.19 7.53 -0.86
CA GLY A 98 0.33 8.65 -1.24
C GLY A 98 -0.58 9.15 -0.13
N ALA A 99 -0.86 8.31 0.87
CA ALA A 99 -1.65 8.67 2.04
C ALA A 99 -1.18 7.94 3.30
N VAL A 100 -1.18 8.64 4.45
CA VAL A 100 -0.83 8.09 5.77
C VAL A 100 -2.03 8.24 6.69
N PHE A 101 -2.49 7.12 7.26
CA PHE A 101 -3.60 7.06 8.19
C PHE A 101 -3.10 6.58 9.56
N ILE A 102 -3.39 7.32 10.61
CA ILE A 102 -3.01 6.95 11.97
C ILE A 102 -4.26 6.52 12.74
N ASN A 103 -4.24 5.27 13.24
CA ASN A 103 -5.36 4.62 13.92
C ASN A 103 -6.66 4.59 13.10
N GLU A 104 -6.52 4.54 11.78
CA GLU A 104 -7.60 4.49 10.82
C GLU A 104 -7.18 3.61 9.64
N MET A 105 -8.12 3.00 8.93
CA MET A 105 -7.87 2.27 7.70
C MET A 105 -7.69 3.22 6.52
N VAL A 106 -6.86 2.85 5.56
CA VAL A 106 -6.77 3.55 4.27
C VAL A 106 -8.14 3.55 3.61
N LYS A 107 -8.67 4.73 3.33
CA LYS A 107 -9.96 4.93 2.65
C LYS A 107 -9.97 6.25 1.89
N SER A 108 -10.70 6.29 0.79
CA SER A 108 -10.96 7.55 0.08
C SER A 108 -12.01 8.40 0.83
N ASP A 109 -11.79 9.72 0.84
CA ASP A 109 -12.76 10.71 1.33
C ASP A 109 -12.88 11.80 0.24
N PRO A 110 -14.08 12.12 -0.26
CA PRO A 110 -14.25 13.08 -1.35
C PRO A 110 -13.74 14.50 -1.02
N ARG A 111 -13.47 14.80 0.23
CA ARG A 111 -12.92 16.09 0.69
C ARG A 111 -11.40 16.15 0.68
N LEU A 112 -10.72 15.02 0.50
CA LEU A 112 -9.27 14.89 0.58
C LEU A 112 -8.70 14.36 -0.73
N PRO A 113 -7.52 14.82 -1.18
CA PRO A 113 -6.85 14.22 -2.34
C PRO A 113 -6.51 12.77 -2.04
N PHE A 114 -6.77 11.88 -3.00
CA PHE A 114 -6.49 10.46 -2.88
C PHE A 114 -5.75 9.95 -4.11
N GLY A 115 -4.74 9.12 -3.93
CA GLY A 115 -3.96 8.51 -5.01
C GLY A 115 -2.63 7.97 -4.53
N GLY A 116 -2.07 7.08 -5.34
CA GLY A 116 -0.82 6.39 -5.05
C GLY A 116 0.41 7.03 -5.67
N ILE A 117 1.53 6.40 -5.38
CA ILE A 117 2.83 6.62 -5.99
C ILE A 117 3.36 5.30 -6.53
N LYS A 118 4.48 5.31 -7.22
CA LYS A 118 5.14 4.11 -7.78
C LYS A 118 4.15 3.35 -8.69
N LYS A 119 4.07 2.03 -8.59
CA LYS A 119 3.14 1.20 -9.38
C LYS A 119 1.66 1.36 -8.99
N SER A 120 1.35 1.94 -7.83
CA SER A 120 -0.03 2.27 -7.46
C SER A 120 -0.64 3.42 -8.25
N GLY A 121 0.16 4.15 -9.03
CA GLY A 121 -0.31 5.19 -9.93
C GLY A 121 0.39 6.53 -9.75
N TYR A 122 -0.16 7.56 -10.39
CA TYR A 122 0.30 8.95 -10.32
C TYR A 122 -0.92 9.89 -10.35
N GLY A 123 -0.70 11.16 -10.01
CA GLY A 123 -1.80 12.12 -9.86
C GLY A 123 -2.57 11.93 -8.56
N ARG A 124 -3.62 12.72 -8.43
CA ARG A 124 -4.56 12.63 -7.30
C ARG A 124 -5.98 12.78 -7.81
N GLU A 125 -6.87 11.93 -7.33
CA GLU A 125 -8.30 12.07 -7.50
C GLU A 125 -8.92 12.75 -6.28
N LEU A 126 -10.18 13.13 -6.38
CA LEU A 126 -10.99 13.77 -5.35
C LEU A 126 -10.50 15.18 -4.97
N ALA A 127 -11.29 15.86 -4.14
CA ALA A 127 -11.06 17.23 -3.69
C ALA A 127 -10.74 18.21 -4.85
N GLU A 128 -10.02 19.27 -4.55
CA GLU A 128 -9.60 20.28 -5.54
C GLU A 128 -8.54 19.75 -6.51
N ASP A 129 -7.67 18.88 -6.04
CA ASP A 129 -6.59 18.31 -6.86
C ASP A 129 -7.14 17.41 -7.97
N GLY A 130 -8.19 16.62 -7.69
CA GLY A 130 -8.83 15.79 -8.69
C GLY A 130 -9.44 16.58 -9.85
N ILE A 131 -9.98 17.78 -9.59
CA ILE A 131 -10.49 18.67 -10.65
C ILE A 131 -9.34 19.16 -11.54
N LYS A 132 -8.19 19.47 -10.93
CA LYS A 132 -7.01 20.00 -11.65
C LYS A 132 -6.42 19.01 -12.64
N GLU A 133 -6.57 17.70 -12.41
CA GLU A 133 -6.12 16.65 -13.34
C GLU A 133 -6.84 16.72 -14.71
N PHE A 134 -8.03 17.32 -14.78
CA PHE A 134 -8.86 17.39 -15.99
C PHE A 134 -8.89 18.78 -16.65
N VAL A 135 -8.09 19.73 -16.17
CA VAL A 135 -8.04 21.10 -16.70
C VAL A 135 -6.66 21.49 -17.19
N ASN A 136 -6.63 22.38 -18.18
CA ASN A 136 -5.37 22.98 -18.63
C ASN A 136 -5.12 24.29 -17.87
N ILE A 137 -4.08 24.33 -17.07
CA ILE A 137 -3.63 25.55 -16.37
C ILE A 137 -2.89 26.43 -17.39
N LYS A 138 -3.44 27.63 -17.66
CA LYS A 138 -2.88 28.60 -18.60
C LYS A 138 -2.37 29.83 -17.89
N THR A 139 -1.10 30.15 -18.08
CA THR A 139 -0.54 31.45 -17.66
C THR A 139 -0.78 32.49 -18.74
N VAL A 140 -1.29 33.67 -18.34
CA VAL A 140 -1.48 34.82 -19.22
C VAL A 140 -0.76 36.02 -18.60
N VAL A 141 0.14 36.62 -19.37
CA VAL A 141 0.85 37.85 -18.98
C VAL A 141 0.54 38.93 -20.01
N ILE A 142 0.03 40.07 -19.57
CA ILE A 142 -0.29 41.24 -20.42
C ILE A 142 0.53 42.43 -19.91
N ASN A 143 1.46 42.88 -20.73
CA ASN A 143 2.17 44.17 -20.48
C ASN A 143 1.42 45.30 -21.18
N ILE A 144 1.01 46.26 -20.44
CA ILE A 144 0.44 47.54 -20.98
C ILE A 144 1.64 48.48 -21.16
N LEU A 145 1.93 48.81 -22.41
CA LEU A 145 2.97 49.80 -22.78
C LEU A 145 2.48 51.23 -22.54
#